data_07674dad5f9ae0afb6b8f2e9b05d95d8
#
_entry.id   07674dad5f9ae0afb6b8f2e9b05d95d8
#
_cell.length_a   1.000
_cell.length_b   1.000
_cell.length_c   1.000
_cell.angle_alpha   90.00
_cell.angle_beta   90.00
_cell.angle_gamma   90.00
#
_symmetry.space_group_name_H-M   'P 1'
#
loop_
_entity.id
_entity.type
_entity.pdbx_description
1 polymer ?
#
loop_
_entity_poly.entity_id
_entity_poly.type
_entity_poly.pdbx_seq_one_letter_code
_entity_poly.pdbx_strand_id
1 'polypeptide(L)'
;MTNTVIDNSDKPIIRITKDSLEEATEVLTRAFENDPVINYFISSHKDAYPEKLREVFRYQCLMYLEMDLPVFGTVQNSRITGIACLSIPGKKERPDTLVKTDKEFEKSMGPESFDRIKRYMNLSKKYTPEGPHHYLAALGIHPDFQGQGYARLLLDRVSEISEKHGTSTGVFLETAKSKNVELYKHFSYNLFAAEKLDGVIDLWYMFRPVKKND
;
A
#
# COMPACT_ATOMS: atom_id res chain seq x y z
N MET A 1 -13.28 15.10 12.91
CA MET A 1 -12.77 14.21 13.98
C MET A 1 -11.26 14.30 13.95
N THR A 2 -10.61 14.59 15.07
CA THR A 2 -9.15 14.76 15.13
C THR A 2 -8.45 13.43 14.88
N ASN A 3 -7.46 13.42 13.98
CA ASN A 3 -6.58 12.27 13.79
C ASN A 3 -5.99 11.85 15.15
N THR A 4 -6.18 10.60 15.54
CA THR A 4 -5.61 10.10 16.80
C THR A 4 -4.10 9.92 16.61
N VAL A 5 -3.30 10.69 17.36
CA VAL A 5 -1.83 10.52 17.42
C VAL A 5 -1.54 9.20 18.14
N ILE A 6 -0.72 8.35 17.52
CA ILE A 6 -0.42 6.99 18.02
C ILE A 6 0.96 6.95 18.68
N ASP A 7 1.80 7.96 18.42
CA ASP A 7 3.15 8.08 18.99
C ASP A 7 3.44 9.53 19.39
N ASN A 8 4.14 9.71 20.52
CA ASN A 8 4.57 11.00 21.09
C ASN A 8 5.99 11.43 20.66
N SER A 9 6.53 10.83 19.60
CA SER A 9 7.84 11.21 19.06
C SER A 9 7.78 12.54 18.28
N ASP A 10 8.93 13.12 17.99
CA ASP A 10 9.05 14.29 17.08
C ASP A 10 8.51 14.01 15.66
N LYS A 11 8.20 12.74 15.35
CA LYS A 11 7.66 12.25 14.08
C LYS A 11 6.42 11.40 14.32
N PRO A 12 5.28 11.99 14.70
CA PRO A 12 4.09 11.25 15.08
C PRO A 12 3.52 10.43 13.93
N ILE A 13 2.96 9.26 14.28
CA ILE A 13 2.13 8.45 13.38
C ILE A 13 0.67 8.75 13.71
N ILE A 14 -0.10 9.05 12.68
CA ILE A 14 -1.54 9.30 12.79
C ILE A 14 -2.33 8.24 12.00
N ARG A 15 -3.57 8.00 12.38
CA ARG A 15 -4.53 7.29 11.53
C ARG A 15 -5.10 8.27 10.52
N ILE A 16 -5.04 7.92 9.25
CA ILE A 16 -5.63 8.71 8.17
C ILE A 16 -7.15 8.52 8.18
N THR A 17 -7.86 9.61 7.98
CA THR A 17 -9.32 9.68 7.86
C THR A 17 -9.73 10.25 6.51
N LYS A 18 -11.04 10.29 6.24
CA LYS A 18 -11.55 10.90 5.00
C LYS A 18 -11.18 12.38 4.85
N ASP A 19 -11.01 13.11 5.95
CA ASP A 19 -10.61 14.51 5.92
C ASP A 19 -9.19 14.71 5.37
N SER A 20 -8.35 13.68 5.48
CA SER A 20 -6.95 13.67 4.98
C SER A 20 -6.79 12.88 3.66
N LEU A 21 -7.89 12.48 3.01
CA LEU A 21 -7.84 11.66 1.79
C LEU A 21 -7.01 12.29 0.68
N GLU A 22 -7.20 13.57 0.42
CA GLU A 22 -6.52 14.25 -0.69
C GLU A 22 -5.02 14.40 -0.42
N GLU A 23 -4.62 14.69 0.83
CA GLU A 23 -3.22 14.77 1.20
C GLU A 23 -2.53 13.40 1.16
N ALA A 24 -3.20 12.35 1.67
CA ALA A 24 -2.71 10.97 1.57
C ALA A 24 -2.56 10.52 0.13
N THR A 25 -3.51 10.87 -0.74
CA THR A 25 -3.45 10.62 -2.18
C THR A 25 -2.23 11.29 -2.80
N GLU A 26 -1.98 12.56 -2.48
CA GLU A 26 -0.83 13.30 -3.01
C GLU A 26 0.49 12.64 -2.62
N VAL A 27 0.65 12.26 -1.34
CA VAL A 27 1.86 11.58 -0.86
C VAL A 27 2.12 10.29 -1.64
N LEU A 28 1.10 9.43 -1.83
CA LEU A 28 1.28 8.20 -2.59
C LEU A 28 1.52 8.47 -4.08
N THR A 29 0.81 9.42 -4.68
CA THR A 29 1.02 9.81 -6.08
C THR A 29 2.49 10.19 -6.32
N ARG A 30 3.05 11.04 -5.46
CA ARG A 30 4.44 11.47 -5.56
C ARG A 30 5.45 10.34 -5.26
N ALA A 31 5.15 9.47 -4.30
CA ALA A 31 6.02 8.36 -3.93
C ALA A 31 6.12 7.27 -5.02
N PHE A 32 5.06 7.10 -5.81
CA PHE A 32 4.93 6.06 -6.82
C PHE A 32 5.01 6.57 -8.27
N GLU A 33 5.37 7.83 -8.49
CA GLU A 33 5.49 8.44 -9.83
C GLU A 33 6.32 7.60 -10.82
N ASN A 34 7.36 6.92 -10.32
CA ASN A 34 8.23 6.04 -11.10
C ASN A 34 8.10 4.57 -10.66
N ASP A 35 6.89 4.12 -10.31
CA ASP A 35 6.66 2.72 -9.96
C ASP A 35 6.37 1.89 -11.22
N PRO A 36 7.13 0.77 -11.46
CA PRO A 36 6.97 -0.02 -12.67
C PRO A 36 5.57 -0.62 -12.84
N VAL A 37 4.93 -1.08 -11.75
CA VAL A 37 3.59 -1.68 -11.81
C VAL A 37 2.54 -0.63 -12.11
N ILE A 38 2.59 0.52 -11.44
CA ILE A 38 1.62 1.59 -11.67
C ILE A 38 1.77 2.14 -13.09
N ASN A 39 3.00 2.36 -13.53
CA ASN A 39 3.29 2.79 -14.91
C ASN A 39 2.77 1.79 -15.95
N TYR A 40 2.89 0.49 -15.66
CA TYR A 40 2.33 -0.55 -16.50
C TYR A 40 0.81 -0.49 -16.56
N PHE A 41 0.12 -0.27 -15.44
CA PHE A 41 -1.34 -0.15 -15.40
C PHE A 41 -1.84 0.98 -16.33
N ILE A 42 -1.22 2.15 -16.23
CA ILE A 42 -1.67 3.38 -16.91
C ILE A 42 -0.91 3.70 -18.19
N SER A 43 -0.11 2.77 -18.73
CA SER A 43 0.75 3.01 -19.91
C SER A 43 0.00 3.37 -21.18
N SER A 44 -1.31 3.07 -21.28
CA SER A 44 -2.18 3.51 -22.37
C SER A 44 -2.66 4.97 -22.25
N HIS A 45 -2.40 5.64 -21.12
CA HIS A 45 -2.87 7.00 -20.82
C HIS A 45 -1.72 8.02 -20.81
N LYS A 46 -0.86 8.02 -21.84
CA LYS A 46 0.35 8.86 -21.88
C LYS A 46 0.07 10.34 -21.66
N ASP A 47 -0.99 10.86 -22.31
CA ASP A 47 -1.37 12.28 -22.24
C ASP A 47 -2.08 12.68 -20.94
N ALA A 48 -2.62 11.71 -20.20
CA ALA A 48 -3.33 11.90 -18.92
C ALA A 48 -2.62 11.17 -17.76
N TYR A 49 -1.31 10.95 -17.90
CA TYR A 49 -0.54 10.16 -16.93
C TYR A 49 -0.63 10.69 -15.49
N PRO A 50 -0.42 11.99 -15.20
CA PRO A 50 -0.48 12.50 -13.83
C PRO A 50 -1.86 12.33 -13.18
N GLU A 51 -2.92 12.59 -13.95
CA GLU A 51 -4.31 12.46 -13.50
C GLU A 51 -4.63 11.00 -13.20
N LYS A 52 -4.21 10.06 -14.05
CA LYS A 52 -4.45 8.63 -13.86
C LYS A 52 -3.66 8.05 -12.70
N LEU A 53 -2.42 8.49 -12.51
CA LEU A 53 -1.61 8.13 -11.36
C LEU A 53 -2.29 8.56 -10.05
N ARG A 54 -2.77 9.81 -9.98
CA ARG A 54 -3.51 10.32 -8.84
C ARG A 54 -4.81 9.55 -8.61
N GLU A 55 -5.54 9.23 -9.67
CA GLU A 55 -6.79 8.47 -9.61
C GLU A 55 -6.60 7.07 -9.01
N VAL A 56 -5.53 6.36 -9.38
CA VAL A 56 -5.19 5.05 -8.81
C VAL A 56 -5.03 5.15 -7.29
N PHE A 57 -4.26 6.11 -6.79
CA PHE A 57 -4.01 6.23 -5.36
C PHE A 57 -5.19 6.82 -4.60
N ARG A 58 -5.96 7.72 -5.21
CA ARG A 58 -7.20 8.21 -4.62
C ARG A 58 -8.21 7.07 -4.42
N TYR A 59 -8.38 6.25 -5.45
CA TYR A 59 -9.24 5.06 -5.37
C TYR A 59 -8.74 4.09 -4.29
N GLN A 60 -7.45 3.80 -4.23
CA GLN A 60 -6.87 2.91 -3.22
C GLN A 60 -7.09 3.43 -1.80
N CYS A 61 -6.77 4.69 -1.53
CA CYS A 61 -6.99 5.29 -0.21
C CYS A 61 -8.47 5.29 0.17
N LEU A 62 -9.36 5.71 -0.74
CA LEU A 62 -10.80 5.73 -0.50
C LEU A 62 -11.34 4.35 -0.19
N MET A 63 -10.96 3.33 -0.96
CA MET A 63 -11.36 1.95 -0.74
C MET A 63 -10.96 1.48 0.67
N TYR A 64 -9.72 1.74 1.10
CA TYR A 64 -9.24 1.35 2.42
C TYR A 64 -10.01 2.05 3.54
N LEU A 65 -10.30 3.34 3.38
CA LEU A 65 -11.07 4.13 4.35
C LEU A 65 -12.54 3.70 4.42
N GLU A 66 -13.18 3.42 3.29
CA GLU A 66 -14.57 2.92 3.25
C GLU A 66 -14.70 1.53 3.87
N MET A 67 -13.69 0.68 3.72
CA MET A 67 -13.64 -0.64 4.33
C MET A 67 -13.18 -0.61 5.79
N ASP A 68 -12.96 0.57 6.36
CA ASP A 68 -12.38 0.75 7.71
C ASP A 68 -11.08 -0.07 7.91
N LEU A 69 -10.25 -0.15 6.86
CA LEU A 69 -8.94 -0.75 6.92
C LEU A 69 -7.91 0.28 7.43
N PRO A 70 -6.85 -0.16 8.13
CA PRO A 70 -5.83 0.74 8.63
C PRO A 70 -5.10 1.48 7.50
N VAL A 71 -5.16 2.81 7.54
CA VAL A 71 -4.29 3.70 6.78
C VAL A 71 -3.56 4.59 7.77
N PHE A 72 -2.24 4.54 7.77
CA PHE A 72 -1.39 5.31 8.67
C PHE A 72 -0.58 6.33 7.90
N GLY A 73 -0.36 7.49 8.53
CA GLY A 73 0.53 8.53 8.01
C GLY A 73 1.56 8.96 9.03
N THR A 74 2.78 9.23 8.58
CA THR A 74 3.77 9.99 9.34
C THR A 74 3.59 11.47 9.08
N VAL A 75 3.88 12.32 10.08
CA VAL A 75 3.65 13.76 10.01
C VAL A 75 4.91 14.53 10.41
N GLN A 76 5.17 15.65 9.72
CA GLN A 76 6.15 16.67 10.10
C GLN A 76 5.59 18.05 9.78
N ASN A 77 5.67 18.98 10.72
CA ASN A 77 5.17 20.35 10.56
C ASN A 77 3.73 20.40 10.01
N SER A 78 2.84 19.58 10.58
CA SER A 78 1.44 19.45 10.19
C SER A 78 1.20 18.96 8.74
N ARG A 79 2.22 18.42 8.06
CA ARG A 79 2.12 17.82 6.72
C ARG A 79 2.31 16.31 6.81
N ILE A 80 1.52 15.56 6.07
CA ILE A 80 1.70 14.11 5.92
C ILE A 80 2.94 13.87 5.04
N THR A 81 3.89 13.08 5.56
CA THR A 81 5.17 12.81 4.90
C THR A 81 5.28 11.42 4.31
N GLY A 82 4.47 10.49 4.80
CA GLY A 82 4.45 9.11 4.33
C GLY A 82 3.12 8.44 4.66
N ILE A 83 2.76 7.44 3.87
CA ILE A 83 1.50 6.67 4.00
C ILE A 83 1.80 5.18 3.95
N ALA A 84 1.08 4.41 4.77
CA ALA A 84 1.00 2.95 4.69
C ALA A 84 -0.47 2.52 4.69
N CYS A 85 -0.85 1.68 3.70
CA CYS A 85 -2.17 1.05 3.60
C CYS A 85 -2.04 -0.43 3.97
N LEU A 86 -2.74 -0.88 5.00
CA LEU A 86 -2.62 -2.22 5.57
C LEU A 86 -3.96 -2.95 5.58
N SER A 87 -4.05 -4.12 4.93
CA SER A 87 -5.18 -5.02 5.11
C SER A 87 -5.01 -5.82 6.40
N ILE A 88 -6.13 -6.21 7.02
CA ILE A 88 -6.13 -7.04 8.22
C ILE A 88 -6.52 -8.48 7.88
N PRO A 89 -6.08 -9.50 8.63
CA PRO A 89 -6.51 -10.87 8.46
C PRO A 89 -8.03 -11.02 8.55
N GLY A 90 -8.56 -11.93 7.76
CA GLY A 90 -9.99 -12.20 7.68
C GLY A 90 -10.65 -11.51 6.49
N LYS A 91 -11.84 -12.00 6.15
CA LYS A 91 -12.62 -11.44 5.04
C LYS A 91 -13.48 -10.30 5.57
N LYS A 92 -13.19 -9.07 5.14
CA LYS A 92 -14.14 -7.94 5.29
C LYS A 92 -15.12 -7.94 4.12
N GLU A 93 -16.40 -7.80 4.42
CA GLU A 93 -17.39 -7.56 3.38
C GLU A 93 -17.13 -6.21 2.73
N ARG A 94 -17.23 -6.17 1.41
CA ARG A 94 -17.08 -4.95 0.65
C ARG A 94 -18.38 -4.13 0.78
N PRO A 95 -18.35 -2.90 1.29
CA PRO A 95 -19.56 -2.12 1.49
C PRO A 95 -20.17 -1.69 0.15
N ASP A 96 -21.51 -1.61 0.09
CA ASP A 96 -22.25 -1.19 -1.10
C ASP A 96 -21.86 0.22 -1.58
N THR A 97 -21.42 1.07 -0.68
CA THR A 97 -20.91 2.41 -1.01
C THR A 97 -19.77 2.39 -2.02
N LEU A 98 -18.97 1.30 -2.07
CA LEU A 98 -17.89 1.14 -3.03
C LEU A 98 -18.33 0.68 -4.41
N VAL A 99 -19.52 0.11 -4.57
CA VAL A 99 -19.98 -0.43 -5.87
C VAL A 99 -20.00 0.65 -6.97
N LYS A 100 -20.45 1.85 -6.63
CA LYS A 100 -20.44 2.98 -7.56
C LYS A 100 -19.02 3.45 -7.86
N THR A 101 -18.21 3.61 -6.83
CA THR A 101 -16.81 4.03 -6.94
C THR A 101 -15.98 3.05 -7.77
N ASP A 102 -16.20 1.74 -7.60
CA ASP A 102 -15.54 0.68 -8.38
C ASP A 102 -15.86 0.80 -9.87
N LYS A 103 -17.14 0.98 -10.22
CA LYS A 103 -17.57 1.15 -11.61
C LYS A 103 -17.03 2.44 -12.24
N GLU A 104 -16.99 3.52 -11.48
CA GLU A 104 -16.42 4.79 -11.93
C GLU A 104 -14.91 4.65 -12.18
N PHE A 105 -14.18 4.00 -11.29
CA PHE A 105 -12.76 3.71 -11.45
C PHE A 105 -12.51 2.81 -12.67
N GLU A 106 -13.24 1.69 -12.81
CA GLU A 106 -13.12 0.79 -13.96
C GLU A 106 -13.35 1.53 -15.28
N LYS A 107 -14.43 2.34 -15.35
CA LYS A 107 -14.77 3.14 -16.53
C LYS A 107 -13.67 4.16 -16.85
N SER A 108 -13.14 4.82 -15.84
CA SER A 108 -12.11 5.85 -16.02
C SER A 108 -10.77 5.26 -16.45
N MET A 109 -10.38 4.12 -15.87
CA MET A 109 -9.15 3.42 -16.25
C MET A 109 -9.24 2.81 -17.66
N GLY A 110 -10.44 2.50 -18.12
CA GLY A 110 -10.68 1.85 -19.39
C GLY A 110 -10.31 0.37 -19.42
N PRO A 111 -10.74 -0.36 -20.46
CA PRO A 111 -10.65 -1.83 -20.47
C PRO A 111 -9.21 -2.35 -20.47
N GLU A 112 -8.30 -1.70 -21.16
CA GLU A 112 -6.90 -2.15 -21.28
C GLU A 112 -6.15 -2.04 -19.94
N SER A 113 -6.25 -0.90 -19.27
CA SER A 113 -5.63 -0.70 -17.93
C SER A 113 -6.26 -1.62 -16.90
N PHE A 114 -7.58 -1.77 -16.93
CA PHE A 114 -8.28 -2.62 -16.00
C PHE A 114 -7.95 -4.11 -16.17
N ASP A 115 -7.72 -4.56 -17.41
CA ASP A 115 -7.25 -5.90 -17.70
C ASP A 115 -5.83 -6.15 -17.16
N ARG A 116 -4.91 -5.19 -17.29
CA ARG A 116 -3.58 -5.25 -16.68
C ARG A 116 -3.66 -5.34 -15.15
N ILE A 117 -4.53 -4.56 -14.52
CA ILE A 117 -4.77 -4.63 -13.07
C ILE A 117 -5.27 -6.03 -12.67
N LYS A 118 -6.22 -6.61 -13.42
CA LYS A 118 -6.72 -7.97 -13.18
C LYS A 118 -5.61 -9.02 -13.27
N ARG A 119 -4.74 -8.93 -14.29
CA ARG A 119 -3.61 -9.86 -14.44
C ARG A 119 -2.65 -9.75 -13.25
N TYR A 120 -2.31 -8.53 -12.84
CA TYR A 120 -1.51 -8.32 -11.63
C TYR A 120 -2.17 -8.94 -10.39
N MET A 121 -3.46 -8.67 -10.15
CA MET A 121 -4.18 -9.22 -8.99
C MET A 121 -4.20 -10.76 -9.01
N ASN A 122 -4.40 -11.38 -10.17
CA ASN A 122 -4.38 -12.84 -10.32
C ASN A 122 -2.99 -13.41 -10.03
N LEU A 123 -1.93 -12.73 -10.48
CA LEU A 123 -0.56 -13.14 -10.21
C LEU A 123 -0.22 -13.00 -8.72
N SER A 124 -0.54 -11.86 -8.10
CA SER A 124 -0.34 -11.66 -6.66
C SER A 124 -1.10 -12.68 -5.82
N LYS A 125 -2.33 -13.02 -6.21
CA LYS A 125 -3.12 -14.06 -5.54
C LYS A 125 -2.42 -15.42 -5.54
N LYS A 126 -1.72 -15.80 -6.60
CA LYS A 126 -0.95 -17.04 -6.71
C LYS A 126 0.13 -17.15 -5.63
N TYR A 127 0.72 -16.02 -5.24
CA TYR A 127 1.82 -15.93 -4.27
C TYR A 127 1.37 -15.43 -2.89
N THR A 128 0.09 -15.15 -2.70
CA THR A 128 -0.45 -14.79 -1.40
C THR A 128 -0.27 -15.97 -0.42
N PRO A 129 0.36 -15.75 0.76
CA PRO A 129 0.56 -16.81 1.73
C PRO A 129 -0.75 -17.43 2.23
N GLU A 130 -0.73 -18.71 2.54
CA GLU A 130 -1.85 -19.38 3.19
C GLU A 130 -2.00 -18.90 4.64
N GLY A 131 -3.24 -18.94 5.15
CA GLY A 131 -3.56 -18.55 6.52
C GLY A 131 -3.74 -17.03 6.72
N PRO A 132 -4.10 -16.64 7.95
CA PRO A 132 -4.39 -15.23 8.27
C PRO A 132 -3.11 -14.40 8.32
N HIS A 133 -3.02 -13.38 7.47
CA HIS A 133 -1.89 -12.46 7.43
C HIS A 133 -2.36 -11.03 7.12
N HIS A 134 -1.52 -10.05 7.45
CA HIS A 134 -1.69 -8.69 6.98
C HIS A 134 -1.09 -8.53 5.58
N TYR A 135 -1.68 -7.65 4.78
CA TYR A 135 -1.13 -7.28 3.48
C TYR A 135 -0.80 -5.79 3.47
N LEU A 136 0.48 -5.46 3.29
CA LEU A 136 0.95 -4.09 3.12
C LEU A 136 0.81 -3.70 1.64
N ALA A 137 -0.35 -3.15 1.29
CA ALA A 137 -0.73 -2.87 -0.10
C ALA A 137 -0.04 -1.63 -0.68
N ALA A 138 0.32 -0.67 0.15
CA ALA A 138 1.13 0.48 -0.24
C ALA A 138 1.95 0.97 0.94
N LEU A 139 3.19 1.37 0.66
CA LEU A 139 4.04 2.14 1.56
C LEU A 139 4.79 3.16 0.71
N GLY A 140 4.48 4.42 0.91
CA GLY A 140 5.07 5.53 0.16
C GLY A 140 5.51 6.67 1.07
N ILE A 141 6.70 7.20 0.84
CA ILE A 141 7.20 8.41 1.47
C ILE A 141 7.32 9.49 0.39
N HIS A 142 6.74 10.65 0.64
CA HIS A 142 6.85 11.79 -0.25
C HIS A 142 8.33 12.08 -0.56
N PRO A 143 8.71 12.34 -1.82
CA PRO A 143 10.12 12.51 -2.22
C PRO A 143 10.92 13.47 -1.34
N ASP A 144 10.35 14.60 -0.95
CA ASP A 144 11.01 15.63 -0.12
C ASP A 144 11.36 15.14 1.29
N PHE A 145 10.78 14.02 1.73
CA PHE A 145 10.95 13.46 3.07
C PHE A 145 11.64 12.09 3.08
N GLN A 146 12.08 11.60 1.92
CA GLN A 146 12.83 10.35 1.84
C GLN A 146 14.20 10.46 2.52
N GLY A 147 14.76 9.31 2.94
CA GLY A 147 16.06 9.29 3.64
C GLY A 147 16.03 9.74 5.11
N GLN A 148 14.89 10.18 5.62
CA GLN A 148 14.75 10.74 6.97
C GLN A 148 14.16 9.74 8.00
N GLY A 149 14.04 8.45 7.65
CA GLY A 149 13.60 7.39 8.56
C GLY A 149 12.08 7.17 8.64
N TYR A 150 11.25 7.91 7.87
CA TYR A 150 9.78 7.75 7.91
C TYR A 150 9.28 6.38 7.48
N ALA A 151 9.95 5.74 6.50
CA ALA A 151 9.61 4.37 6.10
C ALA A 151 9.81 3.37 7.24
N ARG A 152 10.87 3.54 8.07
CA ARG A 152 11.11 2.73 9.27
C ARG A 152 9.92 2.85 10.23
N LEU A 153 9.49 4.06 10.56
CA LEU A 153 8.39 4.29 11.50
C LEU A 153 7.11 3.59 11.05
N LEU A 154 6.77 3.66 9.75
CA LEU A 154 5.60 2.99 9.23
C LEU A 154 5.75 1.46 9.24
N LEU A 155 6.92 0.92 8.88
CA LEU A 155 7.18 -0.52 8.91
C LEU A 155 7.20 -1.08 10.34
N ASP A 156 7.75 -0.35 11.29
CA ASP A 156 7.72 -0.72 12.70
C ASP A 156 6.27 -0.75 13.22
N ARG A 157 5.45 0.23 12.83
CA ARG A 157 4.01 0.26 13.17
C ARG A 157 3.23 -0.89 12.55
N VAL A 158 3.46 -1.21 11.29
CA VAL A 158 2.86 -2.36 10.60
C VAL A 158 3.23 -3.66 11.30
N SER A 159 4.49 -3.78 11.71
CA SER A 159 5.01 -4.94 12.44
C SER A 159 4.33 -5.11 13.79
N GLU A 160 4.24 -4.02 14.56
CA GLU A 160 3.57 -3.99 15.87
C GLU A 160 2.10 -4.42 15.77
N ILE A 161 1.37 -3.93 14.76
CA ILE A 161 -0.03 -4.31 14.53
C ILE A 161 -0.14 -5.81 14.25
N SER A 162 0.75 -6.34 13.40
CA SER A 162 0.74 -7.76 13.06
C SER A 162 1.09 -8.65 14.27
N GLU A 163 2.04 -8.24 15.11
CA GLU A 163 2.46 -8.97 16.30
C GLU A 163 1.38 -8.96 17.39
N LYS A 164 0.63 -7.88 17.52
CA LYS A 164 -0.50 -7.77 18.45
C LYS A 164 -1.78 -8.46 17.98
N HIS A 165 -1.85 -8.83 16.69
CA HIS A 165 -3.03 -9.49 16.13
C HIS A 165 -2.99 -10.99 16.43
N GLY A 166 -3.84 -11.46 17.34
CA GLY A 166 -3.78 -12.81 17.91
C GLY A 166 -3.80 -13.98 16.93
N THR A 167 -4.21 -13.77 15.65
CA THR A 167 -4.28 -14.83 14.64
C THR A 167 -3.38 -14.57 13.43
N SER A 168 -2.75 -13.41 13.31
CA SER A 168 -1.89 -13.10 12.18
C SER A 168 -0.63 -13.96 12.18
N THR A 169 -0.27 -14.52 11.02
CA THR A 169 1.00 -15.23 10.83
C THR A 169 2.13 -14.30 10.41
N GLY A 170 1.82 -13.08 9.97
CA GLY A 170 2.82 -12.11 9.52
C GLY A 170 2.28 -11.03 8.61
N VAL A 171 3.19 -10.36 7.91
CA VAL A 171 2.91 -9.31 6.93
C VAL A 171 3.43 -9.74 5.57
N PHE A 172 2.56 -9.76 4.59
CA PHE A 172 2.86 -9.99 3.18
C PHE A 172 2.96 -8.65 2.43
N LEU A 173 3.85 -8.57 1.47
CA LEU A 173 3.93 -7.48 0.48
C LEU A 173 4.54 -7.99 -0.83
N GLU A 174 4.34 -7.22 -1.89
CA GLU A 174 5.12 -7.32 -3.12
C GLU A 174 5.73 -5.98 -3.50
N THR A 175 6.80 -6.02 -4.30
CA THR A 175 7.45 -4.83 -4.85
C THR A 175 7.97 -5.10 -6.26
N ALA A 176 7.98 -4.07 -7.10
CA ALA A 176 8.55 -4.10 -8.45
C ALA A 176 9.90 -3.35 -8.55
N LYS A 177 10.46 -2.97 -7.40
CA LYS A 177 11.75 -2.27 -7.35
C LYS A 177 12.77 -3.13 -6.61
N SER A 178 13.80 -3.62 -7.29
CA SER A 178 14.84 -4.48 -6.70
C SER A 178 15.51 -3.86 -5.47
N LYS A 179 15.73 -2.54 -5.48
CA LYS A 179 16.28 -1.81 -4.33
C LYS A 179 15.43 -1.93 -3.06
N ASN A 180 14.12 -2.11 -3.21
CA ASN A 180 13.22 -2.26 -2.08
C ASN A 180 13.34 -3.65 -1.44
N VAL A 181 13.79 -4.67 -2.19
CA VAL A 181 14.02 -6.02 -1.65
C VAL A 181 15.03 -5.96 -0.50
N GLU A 182 16.15 -5.28 -0.70
CA GLU A 182 17.18 -5.14 0.35
C GLU A 182 16.67 -4.28 1.52
N LEU A 183 15.90 -3.23 1.24
CA LEU A 183 15.23 -2.45 2.28
C LEU A 183 14.33 -3.35 3.15
N TYR A 184 13.43 -4.12 2.54
CA TYR A 184 12.51 -4.98 3.28
C TYR A 184 13.20 -6.11 4.01
N LYS A 185 14.29 -6.69 3.47
CA LYS A 185 15.14 -7.66 4.20
C LYS A 185 15.67 -7.07 5.49
N HIS A 186 16.09 -5.80 5.49
CA HIS A 186 16.54 -5.10 6.71
C HIS A 186 15.44 -5.02 7.78
N PHE A 187 14.14 -5.06 7.37
CA PHE A 187 12.98 -5.13 8.27
C PHE A 187 12.47 -6.55 8.50
N SER A 188 13.32 -7.55 8.30
CA SER A 188 13.01 -8.97 8.53
C SER A 188 11.95 -9.55 7.60
N TYR A 189 11.74 -8.97 6.43
CA TYR A 189 10.96 -9.61 5.37
C TYR A 189 11.85 -10.61 4.60
N ASN A 190 11.37 -11.82 4.43
CA ASN A 190 12.03 -12.84 3.64
C ASN A 190 11.46 -12.82 2.22
N LEU A 191 12.35 -12.79 1.22
CA LEU A 191 11.96 -13.03 -0.17
C LEU A 191 11.66 -14.52 -0.34
N PHE A 192 10.47 -14.87 -0.80
CA PHE A 192 10.09 -16.27 -0.99
C PHE A 192 9.66 -16.62 -2.42
N ALA A 193 9.36 -15.61 -3.25
CA ALA A 193 9.06 -15.80 -4.67
C ALA A 193 9.44 -14.55 -5.49
N ALA A 194 9.72 -14.79 -6.75
CA ALA A 194 9.87 -13.74 -7.76
C ALA A 194 9.25 -14.23 -9.07
N GLU A 195 8.54 -13.35 -9.76
CA GLU A 195 7.85 -13.67 -11.02
C GLU A 195 7.79 -12.43 -11.92
N LYS A 196 7.56 -12.64 -13.21
CA LYS A 196 7.35 -11.55 -14.15
C LYS A 196 5.87 -11.41 -14.49
N LEU A 197 5.32 -10.23 -14.22
CA LEU A 197 4.01 -9.85 -14.74
C LEU A 197 4.12 -9.64 -16.26
N ASP A 198 3.37 -10.41 -17.03
CA ASP A 198 3.34 -10.40 -18.49
C ASP A 198 4.74 -10.47 -19.15
N GLY A 199 5.71 -11.09 -18.48
CA GLY A 199 7.08 -11.20 -18.95
C GLY A 199 7.91 -9.90 -18.92
N VAL A 200 7.34 -8.78 -18.46
CA VAL A 200 7.97 -7.44 -18.57
C VAL A 200 8.24 -6.76 -17.23
N ILE A 201 7.43 -6.99 -16.20
CA ILE A 201 7.61 -6.36 -14.90
C ILE A 201 8.04 -7.40 -13.87
N ASP A 202 9.24 -7.23 -13.31
CA ASP A 202 9.69 -8.07 -12.22
C ASP A 202 8.91 -7.75 -10.94
N LEU A 203 8.40 -8.79 -10.28
CA LEU A 203 7.72 -8.71 -8.99
C LEU A 203 8.43 -9.61 -7.99
N TRP A 204 8.68 -9.08 -6.80
CA TRP A 204 9.25 -9.79 -5.67
C TRP A 204 8.24 -9.88 -4.54
N TYR A 205 7.95 -11.10 -4.10
CA TYR A 205 6.99 -11.41 -3.04
C TYR A 205 7.73 -11.67 -1.74
N MET A 206 7.38 -10.93 -0.71
CA MET A 206 8.11 -10.95 0.55
C MET A 206 7.15 -11.13 1.73
N PHE A 207 7.63 -11.82 2.75
CA PHE A 207 6.85 -12.10 3.95
C PHE A 207 7.68 -11.90 5.22
N ARG A 208 7.14 -11.15 6.18
CA ARG A 208 7.69 -11.00 7.51
C ARG A 208 6.82 -11.80 8.48
N PRO A 209 7.30 -12.93 9.05
CA PRO A 209 6.53 -13.67 10.04
C PRO A 209 6.41 -12.87 11.34
N VAL A 210 5.32 -13.10 12.09
CA VAL A 210 5.24 -12.62 13.48
C VAL A 210 6.33 -13.30 14.31
N LYS A 211 6.91 -12.57 15.25
CA LYS A 211 7.82 -13.17 16.22
C LYS A 211 6.99 -14.06 17.15
N LYS A 212 7.30 -15.36 17.20
CA LYS A 212 6.75 -16.22 18.25
C LYS A 212 7.38 -15.76 19.56
N ASN A 213 6.54 -15.38 20.52
CA ASN A 213 6.99 -15.27 21.90
C ASN A 213 7.18 -16.71 22.40
N ASP A 214 8.45 -17.10 22.57
CA ASP A 214 8.80 -18.35 23.28
C ASP A 214 8.43 -18.22 24.75
#